data_4921b791b05870f21ad05bd18341247a
#
_entry.id   4921b791b05870f21ad05bd18341247a
#
_cell.length_a   1.000
_cell.length_b   1.000
_cell.length_c   1.000
_cell.angle_alpha   90.00
_cell.angle_beta   90.00
_cell.angle_gamma   90.00
#
_symmetry.space_group_name_H-M   'P 1'
#
loop_
_entity.id
_entity.type
_entity.pdbx_description
1 polymer ?
#
loop_
_entity_poly.entity_id
_entity_poly.type
_entity_poly.pdbx_seq_one_letter_code
_entity_poly.pdbx_strand_id
1 'polypeptide(L)'
;MFVAIVSHKLLAQYISDSNHQFYTFTKDILFIILTGIIFKLILSKNDNRNISIFEKLKNTNNEIKESNEKYDIVAKATSDTIWDWKIQEDSFSWNKGIENVFGYTEDEVGNSSKWWFDKIHPEDSIKMSIRLYSFIEQKTENWQDQYRFKCANNSYKYVLDRGFLLKDENGKAIRMIGAIQDITKQKEEEQRLKLLETVFTQSKDSIIITEANSFDEKIPNVIYANPAFSSMSGYDFEEISGKPADPFNSPNSDINELEKLLSSIKNKQECLIETISLNKKREEYWVRFSMIPIYNTENELSHWISIQRDITDEKKQEKEKEQLIRELTQNNKDLKQFSYITSHNLRAPLSNLTGLLNLLEDIPIENHELKEILNGFNKS
;
A
#
# COMPACT_ATOMS: atom_id res chain seq x y z
N MET A 1 -76.72 -98.41 -51.21
CA MET A 1 -75.32 -98.47 -50.81
C MET A 1 -74.50 -97.21 -51.31
N PHE A 2 -74.71 -96.76 -52.55
CA PHE A 2 -74.00 -95.63 -53.18
C PHE A 2 -74.21 -94.22 -52.46
N VAL A 3 -75.45 -93.98 -52.04
CA VAL A 3 -75.80 -92.71 -51.35
C VAL A 3 -75.15 -92.56 -49.98
N ALA A 4 -74.97 -93.71 -49.29
CA ALA A 4 -74.32 -93.72 -47.98
C ALA A 4 -72.80 -93.41 -48.04
N ILE A 5 -72.14 -93.87 -49.14
CA ILE A 5 -70.72 -93.64 -49.36
C ILE A 5 -70.42 -92.18 -49.75
N VAL A 6 -71.32 -91.59 -50.60
CA VAL A 6 -71.19 -90.17 -51.01
C VAL A 6 -71.46 -89.24 -49.85
N SER A 7 -72.47 -89.54 -49.03
CA SER A 7 -72.76 -88.72 -47.80
C SER A 7 -71.61 -88.78 -46.81
N HIS A 8 -71.02 -90.00 -46.64
CA HIS A 8 -69.89 -90.11 -45.69
C HIS A 8 -68.61 -89.42 -46.21
N LYS A 9 -68.40 -89.42 -47.53
CA LYS A 9 -67.28 -88.67 -48.11
C LYS A 9 -67.48 -87.14 -47.98
N LEU A 10 -68.70 -86.65 -48.30
CA LEU A 10 -69.05 -85.24 -48.14
C LEU A 10 -68.99 -84.79 -46.71
N LEU A 11 -69.47 -85.60 -45.74
CA LEU A 11 -69.39 -85.32 -44.37
C LEU A 11 -67.92 -85.26 -43.83
N ALA A 12 -67.11 -86.24 -44.30
CA ALA A 12 -65.68 -86.28 -43.93
C ALA A 12 -64.92 -85.10 -44.51
N GLN A 13 -65.25 -84.71 -45.77
CA GLN A 13 -64.67 -83.51 -46.39
C GLN A 13 -65.11 -82.20 -45.69
N TYR A 14 -66.40 -82.10 -45.33
CA TYR A 14 -66.93 -80.96 -44.59
C TYR A 14 -66.31 -80.82 -43.20
N ILE A 15 -66.12 -81.95 -42.45
CA ILE A 15 -65.43 -82.02 -41.19
C ILE A 15 -63.97 -81.68 -41.34
N SER A 16 -63.31 -82.13 -42.44
CA SER A 16 -61.91 -81.79 -42.71
C SER A 16 -61.75 -80.30 -43.02
N ASP A 17 -62.63 -79.75 -43.85
CA ASP A 17 -62.59 -78.35 -44.23
C ASP A 17 -62.92 -77.41 -42.98
N SER A 18 -63.92 -77.82 -42.17
CA SER A 18 -64.27 -77.11 -40.94
C SER A 18 -63.11 -77.16 -39.88
N ASN A 19 -62.47 -78.31 -39.75
CA ASN A 19 -61.32 -78.45 -38.86
C ASN A 19 -60.12 -77.63 -39.38
N HIS A 20 -59.96 -77.59 -40.70
CA HIS A 20 -58.87 -76.80 -41.30
C HIS A 20 -59.12 -75.29 -41.14
N GLN A 21 -60.32 -74.80 -41.33
CA GLN A 21 -60.70 -73.39 -41.08
C GLN A 21 -60.59 -73.05 -39.60
N PHE A 22 -61.00 -73.90 -38.70
CA PHE A 22 -60.83 -73.69 -37.23
C PHE A 22 -59.34 -73.65 -36.84
N TYR A 23 -58.48 -74.51 -37.39
CA TYR A 23 -57.05 -74.49 -37.12
C TYR A 23 -56.36 -73.21 -37.68
N THR A 24 -56.72 -72.78 -38.86
CA THR A 24 -56.18 -71.54 -39.43
C THR A 24 -56.62 -70.33 -38.61
N PHE A 25 -57.89 -70.25 -38.23
CA PHE A 25 -58.42 -69.17 -37.39
C PHE A 25 -57.71 -69.11 -35.97
N THR A 26 -57.53 -70.27 -35.35
CA THR A 26 -56.84 -70.37 -34.07
C THR A 26 -55.35 -69.91 -34.14
N LYS A 27 -54.67 -70.31 -35.21
CA LYS A 27 -53.31 -69.97 -35.56
C LYS A 27 -53.16 -68.44 -35.73
N ASP A 28 -54.09 -67.83 -36.50
CA ASP A 28 -54.09 -66.38 -36.74
C ASP A 28 -54.34 -65.57 -35.45
N ILE A 29 -55.26 -66.03 -34.63
CA ILE A 29 -55.49 -65.40 -33.31
C ILE A 29 -54.24 -65.51 -32.39
N LEU A 30 -53.62 -66.72 -32.38
CA LEU A 30 -52.42 -66.96 -31.61
C LEU A 30 -51.26 -66.02 -32.08
N PHE A 31 -51.14 -65.89 -33.38
CA PHE A 31 -50.14 -65.00 -34.02
C PHE A 31 -50.38 -63.52 -33.62
N ILE A 32 -51.62 -63.03 -33.64
CA ILE A 32 -51.98 -61.64 -33.23
C ILE A 32 -51.71 -61.46 -31.79
N ILE A 33 -52.04 -62.43 -30.91
CA ILE A 33 -51.75 -62.33 -29.50
C ILE A 33 -50.22 -62.31 -29.24
N LEU A 34 -49.45 -63.15 -29.86
CA LEU A 34 -48.02 -63.24 -29.74
C LEU A 34 -47.30 -61.94 -30.16
N THR A 35 -47.73 -61.44 -31.38
CA THR A 35 -47.19 -60.18 -31.88
C THR A 35 -47.56 -59.00 -30.99
N GLY A 36 -48.76 -58.92 -30.41
CA GLY A 36 -49.17 -57.95 -29.42
C GLY A 36 -48.33 -58.00 -28.14
N ILE A 37 -48.04 -59.22 -27.65
CA ILE A 37 -47.17 -59.39 -26.50
C ILE A 37 -45.73 -58.91 -26.79
N ILE A 38 -45.16 -59.31 -27.93
CA ILE A 38 -43.82 -58.89 -28.34
C ILE A 38 -43.76 -57.36 -28.50
N PHE A 39 -44.76 -56.78 -29.13
CA PHE A 39 -44.82 -55.30 -29.30
C PHE A 39 -44.91 -54.57 -27.95
N LYS A 40 -45.74 -55.09 -27.03
CA LYS A 40 -45.83 -54.56 -25.67
C LYS A 40 -44.49 -54.67 -24.90
N LEU A 41 -43.77 -55.77 -25.05
CA LEU A 41 -42.46 -55.96 -24.40
C LEU A 41 -41.40 -54.97 -25.00
N ILE A 42 -41.44 -54.76 -26.33
CA ILE A 42 -40.57 -53.80 -27.01
C ILE A 42 -40.84 -52.38 -26.54
N LEU A 43 -42.11 -51.99 -26.46
CA LEU A 43 -42.50 -50.63 -25.96
C LEU A 43 -42.07 -50.47 -24.49
N SER A 44 -42.40 -51.42 -23.60
CA SER A 44 -42.02 -51.38 -22.20
C SER A 44 -40.51 -51.33 -22.01
N LYS A 45 -39.72 -52.06 -22.80
CA LYS A 45 -38.25 -51.98 -22.76
C LYS A 45 -37.72 -50.61 -23.24
N ASN A 46 -38.36 -50.04 -24.26
CA ASN A 46 -38.00 -48.70 -24.76
C ASN A 46 -38.35 -47.59 -23.74
N ASP A 47 -39.54 -47.66 -23.14
CA ASP A 47 -39.97 -46.73 -22.11
C ASP A 47 -39.05 -46.76 -20.86
N ASN A 48 -38.69 -47.95 -20.41
CA ASN A 48 -37.74 -48.11 -19.28
C ASN A 48 -36.35 -47.54 -19.61
N ARG A 49 -35.89 -47.74 -20.88
CA ARG A 49 -34.61 -47.15 -21.34
C ARG A 49 -34.67 -45.63 -21.38
N ASN A 50 -35.76 -45.07 -21.90
CA ASN A 50 -35.95 -43.60 -21.95
C ASN A 50 -36.05 -42.99 -20.58
N ILE A 51 -36.76 -43.62 -19.62
CA ILE A 51 -36.81 -43.18 -18.23
C ILE A 51 -35.42 -43.18 -17.59
N SER A 52 -34.63 -44.26 -17.77
CA SER A 52 -33.28 -44.36 -17.23
C SER A 52 -32.35 -43.28 -17.81
N ILE A 53 -32.45 -43.00 -19.14
CA ILE A 53 -31.67 -41.93 -19.78
C ILE A 53 -32.07 -40.56 -19.20
N PHE A 54 -33.40 -40.32 -19.06
CA PHE A 54 -33.89 -39.06 -18.50
C PHE A 54 -33.44 -38.83 -17.05
N GLU A 55 -33.51 -39.86 -16.19
CA GLU A 55 -33.01 -39.78 -14.80
C GLU A 55 -31.50 -39.52 -14.76
N LYS A 56 -30.71 -40.18 -15.63
CA LYS A 56 -29.28 -39.95 -15.70
C LYS A 56 -28.95 -38.53 -16.18
N LEU A 57 -29.64 -38.01 -17.18
CA LEU A 57 -29.51 -36.63 -17.63
C LEU A 57 -29.88 -35.64 -16.55
N LYS A 58 -30.97 -35.87 -15.79
CA LYS A 58 -31.41 -35.03 -14.71
C LYS A 58 -30.37 -34.99 -13.57
N ASN A 59 -29.85 -36.15 -13.19
CA ASN A 59 -28.81 -36.24 -12.16
C ASN A 59 -27.53 -35.54 -12.58
N THR A 60 -27.05 -35.77 -13.80
CA THR A 60 -25.86 -35.07 -14.33
C THR A 60 -26.06 -33.55 -14.38
N ASN A 61 -27.25 -33.10 -14.80
CA ASN A 61 -27.57 -31.68 -14.84
C ASN A 61 -27.60 -31.05 -13.42
N ASN A 62 -28.13 -31.81 -12.44
CA ASN A 62 -28.10 -31.36 -11.03
C ASN A 62 -26.66 -31.29 -10.48
N GLU A 63 -25.81 -32.28 -10.78
CA GLU A 63 -24.39 -32.27 -10.39
C GLU A 63 -23.64 -31.10 -11.00
N ILE A 64 -23.87 -30.78 -12.28
CA ILE A 64 -23.30 -29.62 -12.96
C ILE A 64 -23.77 -28.32 -12.30
N LYS A 65 -25.07 -28.23 -12.00
CA LYS A 65 -25.63 -27.05 -11.35
C LYS A 65 -25.03 -26.83 -9.94
N GLU A 66 -24.94 -27.87 -9.15
CA GLU A 66 -24.33 -27.83 -7.81
C GLU A 66 -22.85 -27.45 -7.88
N SER A 67 -22.11 -27.99 -8.86
CA SER A 67 -20.72 -27.64 -9.10
C SER A 67 -20.57 -26.16 -9.45
N ASN A 68 -21.39 -25.65 -10.38
CA ASN A 68 -21.36 -24.24 -10.76
C ASN A 68 -21.72 -23.31 -9.59
N GLU A 69 -22.73 -23.67 -8.79
CA GLU A 69 -23.08 -22.93 -7.57
C GLU A 69 -21.91 -22.87 -6.57
N LYS A 70 -21.19 -23.96 -6.39
CA LYS A 70 -19.98 -23.99 -5.55
C LYS A 70 -18.90 -23.04 -6.07
N TYR A 71 -18.63 -23.04 -7.37
CA TYR A 71 -17.67 -22.12 -7.97
C TYR A 71 -18.07 -20.67 -7.78
N ASP A 72 -19.33 -20.33 -7.98
CA ASP A 72 -19.85 -18.98 -7.79
C ASP A 72 -19.76 -18.52 -6.34
N ILE A 73 -20.05 -19.43 -5.39
CA ILE A 73 -19.95 -19.11 -3.96
C ILE A 73 -18.49 -18.86 -3.56
N VAL A 74 -17.55 -19.70 -4.01
CA VAL A 74 -16.11 -19.53 -3.73
C VAL A 74 -15.62 -18.21 -4.32
N ALA A 75 -15.92 -17.91 -5.58
CA ALA A 75 -15.53 -16.67 -6.22
C ALA A 75 -16.10 -15.43 -5.50
N LYS A 76 -17.35 -15.49 -5.01
CA LYS A 76 -17.94 -14.41 -4.19
C LYS A 76 -17.26 -14.27 -2.83
N ALA A 77 -16.93 -15.39 -2.17
CA ALA A 77 -16.32 -15.41 -0.86
C ALA A 77 -14.87 -14.85 -0.89
N THR A 78 -14.14 -15.07 -1.98
CA THR A 78 -12.78 -14.56 -2.19
C THR A 78 -12.76 -13.19 -2.86
N SER A 79 -13.92 -12.71 -3.35
CA SER A 79 -14.04 -11.48 -4.15
C SER A 79 -13.16 -11.50 -5.41
N ASP A 80 -12.90 -12.71 -5.95
CA ASP A 80 -12.06 -12.89 -7.12
C ASP A 80 -12.88 -12.77 -8.42
N THR A 81 -12.28 -12.17 -9.43
CA THR A 81 -12.80 -12.14 -10.78
C THR A 81 -12.22 -13.32 -11.56
N ILE A 82 -13.04 -14.33 -11.82
CA ILE A 82 -12.60 -15.52 -12.57
C ILE A 82 -12.70 -15.26 -14.06
N TRP A 83 -11.67 -15.66 -14.78
CA TRP A 83 -11.60 -15.58 -16.23
C TRP A 83 -11.22 -16.93 -16.83
N ASP A 84 -11.68 -17.16 -18.06
CA ASP A 84 -11.46 -18.38 -18.85
C ASP A 84 -11.15 -17.98 -20.29
N TRP A 85 -9.96 -18.29 -20.75
CA TRP A 85 -9.46 -17.97 -22.07
C TRP A 85 -9.20 -19.23 -22.89
N LYS A 86 -9.99 -19.42 -23.93
CA LYS A 86 -9.75 -20.44 -24.97
C LYS A 86 -8.79 -19.87 -26.00
N ILE A 87 -7.52 -20.24 -25.90
CA ILE A 87 -6.41 -19.61 -26.61
C ILE A 87 -6.54 -19.71 -28.11
N GLN A 88 -6.97 -20.89 -28.64
CA GLN A 88 -7.05 -21.12 -30.08
C GLN A 88 -8.17 -20.33 -30.76
N GLU A 89 -9.25 -20.08 -30.06
CA GLU A 89 -10.43 -19.35 -30.53
C GLU A 89 -10.37 -17.87 -30.22
N ASP A 90 -9.37 -17.45 -29.44
CA ASP A 90 -9.29 -16.17 -28.76
C ASP A 90 -10.61 -15.78 -28.06
N SER A 91 -11.27 -16.76 -27.46
CA SER A 91 -12.53 -16.58 -26.75
C SER A 91 -12.29 -16.44 -25.26
N PHE A 92 -12.70 -15.30 -24.71
CA PHE A 92 -12.51 -14.92 -23.31
C PHE A 92 -13.86 -14.78 -22.60
N SER A 93 -14.01 -15.39 -21.45
CA SER A 93 -15.22 -15.25 -20.62
C SER A 93 -14.88 -14.90 -19.18
N TRP A 94 -15.77 -14.15 -18.56
CA TRP A 94 -15.63 -13.63 -17.21
C TRP A 94 -16.82 -14.05 -16.33
N ASN A 95 -16.58 -14.24 -15.04
CA ASN A 95 -17.67 -14.37 -14.08
C ASN A 95 -18.21 -12.99 -13.68
N LYS A 96 -19.26 -12.98 -12.84
CA LYS A 96 -19.84 -11.72 -12.29
C LYS A 96 -18.86 -10.89 -11.44
N GLY A 97 -17.70 -11.40 -11.10
CA GLY A 97 -16.65 -10.66 -10.43
C GLY A 97 -16.19 -9.44 -11.22
N ILE A 98 -16.22 -9.49 -12.55
CA ILE A 98 -15.83 -8.36 -13.40
C ILE A 98 -16.72 -7.13 -13.17
N GLU A 99 -18.00 -7.31 -12.93
CA GLU A 99 -18.94 -6.27 -12.58
C GLU A 99 -18.74 -5.79 -11.13
N ASN A 100 -18.67 -6.73 -10.19
CA ASN A 100 -18.60 -6.42 -8.76
C ASN A 100 -17.30 -5.72 -8.37
N VAL A 101 -16.17 -6.12 -8.96
CA VAL A 101 -14.82 -5.61 -8.60
C VAL A 101 -14.41 -4.44 -9.47
N PHE A 102 -14.67 -4.51 -10.78
CA PHE A 102 -14.17 -3.53 -11.75
C PHE A 102 -15.28 -2.64 -12.36
N GLY A 103 -16.56 -2.95 -12.10
CA GLY A 103 -17.70 -2.14 -12.48
C GLY A 103 -18.14 -2.27 -13.93
N TYR A 104 -17.61 -3.24 -14.70
CA TYR A 104 -18.03 -3.46 -16.10
C TYR A 104 -19.31 -4.29 -16.16
N THR A 105 -20.33 -3.78 -16.82
CA THR A 105 -21.54 -4.53 -17.12
C THR A 105 -21.28 -5.60 -18.18
N GLU A 106 -22.17 -6.61 -18.30
CA GLU A 106 -22.03 -7.71 -19.25
C GLU A 106 -21.89 -7.22 -20.70
N ASP A 107 -22.58 -6.12 -21.05
CA ASP A 107 -22.54 -5.51 -22.39
C ASP A 107 -21.22 -4.75 -22.68
N GLU A 108 -20.48 -4.35 -21.65
CA GLU A 108 -19.21 -3.61 -21.76
C GLU A 108 -18.00 -4.54 -21.80
N VAL A 109 -18.19 -5.79 -21.40
CA VAL A 109 -17.13 -6.79 -21.33
C VAL A 109 -16.89 -7.43 -22.68
N GLY A 110 -15.67 -7.27 -23.20
CA GLY A 110 -15.27 -7.94 -24.43
C GLY A 110 -14.95 -9.42 -24.22
N ASN A 111 -15.15 -10.18 -25.28
CA ASN A 111 -14.96 -11.64 -25.31
C ASN A 111 -13.62 -12.08 -25.94
N SER A 112 -12.61 -11.20 -25.99
CA SER A 112 -11.31 -11.49 -26.58
C SER A 112 -10.16 -11.07 -25.65
N SER A 113 -8.99 -11.66 -25.84
CA SER A 113 -7.76 -11.28 -25.13
C SER A 113 -7.42 -9.81 -25.35
N LYS A 114 -7.72 -9.26 -26.53
CA LYS A 114 -7.49 -7.84 -26.84
C LYS A 114 -8.20 -6.91 -25.85
N TRP A 115 -9.49 -7.19 -25.56
CA TRP A 115 -10.23 -6.37 -24.59
C TRP A 115 -9.53 -6.34 -23.21
N TRP A 116 -9.07 -7.49 -22.73
CA TRP A 116 -8.33 -7.59 -21.48
C TRP A 116 -7.01 -6.79 -21.52
N PHE A 117 -6.20 -6.97 -22.58
CA PHE A 117 -4.96 -6.20 -22.77
C PHE A 117 -5.19 -4.69 -22.82
N ASP A 118 -6.26 -4.22 -23.46
CA ASP A 118 -6.63 -2.81 -23.56
C ASP A 118 -7.00 -2.19 -22.18
N LYS A 119 -7.32 -3.02 -21.17
CA LYS A 119 -7.59 -2.59 -19.81
C LYS A 119 -6.35 -2.57 -18.90
N ILE A 120 -5.24 -3.13 -19.33
CA ILE A 120 -3.98 -3.07 -18.59
C ILE A 120 -3.37 -1.67 -18.74
N HIS A 121 -2.81 -1.15 -17.66
CA HIS A 121 -2.15 0.17 -17.68
C HIS A 121 -1.03 0.18 -18.74
N PRO A 122 -0.87 1.26 -19.54
CA PRO A 122 0.10 1.30 -20.64
C PRO A 122 1.54 0.97 -20.22
N GLU A 123 1.99 1.41 -19.05
CA GLU A 123 3.32 1.11 -18.54
C GLU A 123 3.52 -0.37 -18.18
N ASP A 124 2.44 -1.08 -17.84
CA ASP A 124 2.49 -2.48 -17.43
C ASP A 124 2.25 -3.43 -18.62
N SER A 125 1.49 -2.96 -19.62
CA SER A 125 0.98 -3.74 -20.76
C SER A 125 2.09 -4.45 -21.55
N ILE A 126 3.15 -3.75 -21.92
CA ILE A 126 4.27 -4.33 -22.71
C ILE A 126 4.96 -5.44 -21.92
N LYS A 127 5.29 -5.18 -20.66
CA LYS A 127 6.00 -6.13 -19.80
C LYS A 127 5.16 -7.37 -19.54
N MET A 128 3.88 -7.18 -19.27
CA MET A 128 2.93 -8.25 -19.00
C MET A 128 2.72 -9.11 -20.25
N SER A 129 2.57 -8.52 -21.44
CA SER A 129 2.45 -9.23 -22.70
C SER A 129 3.65 -10.13 -22.98
N ILE A 130 4.86 -9.61 -22.84
CA ILE A 130 6.10 -10.39 -23.03
C ILE A 130 6.14 -11.57 -22.06
N ARG A 131 5.81 -11.36 -20.80
CA ARG A 131 5.80 -12.44 -19.80
C ARG A 131 4.77 -13.51 -20.11
N LEU A 132 3.55 -13.12 -20.49
CA LEU A 132 2.49 -14.06 -20.81
C LEU A 132 2.82 -14.92 -22.02
N TYR A 133 3.27 -14.31 -23.12
CA TYR A 133 3.65 -15.08 -24.31
C TYR A 133 4.83 -16.01 -24.04
N SER A 134 5.84 -15.52 -23.31
CA SER A 134 6.96 -16.37 -22.88
C SER A 134 6.51 -17.52 -21.98
N PHE A 135 5.54 -17.29 -21.09
CA PHE A 135 4.97 -18.32 -20.24
C PHE A 135 4.20 -19.39 -21.03
N ILE A 136 3.40 -18.99 -22.00
CA ILE A 136 2.62 -19.93 -22.84
C ILE A 136 3.54 -20.90 -23.58
N GLU A 137 4.74 -20.45 -24.00
CA GLU A 137 5.75 -21.27 -24.67
C GLU A 137 6.55 -22.19 -23.74
N GLN A 138 6.54 -21.91 -22.42
CA GLN A 138 7.27 -22.69 -21.42
C GLN A 138 6.55 -23.97 -21.02
N LYS A 139 7.26 -24.85 -20.30
CA LYS A 139 6.70 -26.12 -19.76
C LYS A 139 5.88 -25.92 -18.46
N THR A 140 5.89 -24.74 -17.89
CA THR A 140 5.17 -24.42 -16.65
C THR A 140 3.67 -24.24 -16.93
N GLU A 141 2.83 -24.59 -15.97
CA GLU A 141 1.37 -24.51 -16.08
C GLU A 141 0.76 -23.44 -15.19
N ASN A 142 1.51 -22.97 -14.17
CA ASN A 142 1.05 -21.95 -13.23
C ASN A 142 1.53 -20.56 -13.64
N TRP A 143 0.59 -19.70 -13.91
CA TRP A 143 0.79 -18.27 -14.20
C TRP A 143 0.58 -17.43 -12.96
N GLN A 144 1.40 -16.39 -12.79
CA GLN A 144 1.17 -15.34 -11.82
C GLN A 144 1.86 -14.05 -12.27
N ASP A 145 1.10 -12.94 -12.28
CA ASP A 145 1.65 -11.60 -12.49
C ASP A 145 0.85 -10.54 -11.70
N GLN A 146 1.42 -9.35 -11.57
CA GLN A 146 0.80 -8.18 -10.94
C GLN A 146 0.86 -7.02 -11.91
N TYR A 147 -0.27 -6.35 -12.09
CA TYR A 147 -0.38 -5.19 -12.98
C TYR A 147 -1.54 -4.29 -12.54
N ARG A 148 -1.63 -3.10 -13.13
CA ARG A 148 -2.76 -2.20 -12.92
C ARG A 148 -3.82 -2.46 -13.98
N PHE A 149 -5.04 -2.74 -13.53
CA PHE A 149 -6.21 -3.00 -14.38
C PHE A 149 -7.20 -1.85 -14.31
N LYS A 150 -7.68 -1.39 -15.45
CA LYS A 150 -8.59 -0.26 -15.58
C LYS A 150 -10.00 -0.67 -15.21
N CYS A 151 -10.68 0.14 -14.38
CA CYS A 151 -12.08 -0.02 -14.02
C CYS A 151 -12.99 0.76 -14.98
N ALA A 152 -14.29 0.46 -14.97
CA ALA A 152 -15.29 1.13 -15.80
C ALA A 152 -15.35 2.67 -15.57
N ASN A 153 -15.07 3.12 -14.35
CA ASN A 153 -14.99 4.54 -13.97
C ASN A 153 -13.68 5.22 -14.37
N ASN A 154 -12.83 4.57 -15.19
CA ASN A 154 -11.50 5.02 -15.61
C ASN A 154 -10.41 5.05 -14.51
N SER A 155 -10.67 4.65 -13.27
CA SER A 155 -9.64 4.43 -12.26
C SER A 155 -8.86 3.15 -12.54
N TYR A 156 -7.72 2.99 -11.87
CA TYR A 156 -6.93 1.75 -11.93
C TYR A 156 -6.89 1.08 -10.58
N LYS A 157 -6.97 -0.25 -10.59
CA LYS A 157 -6.75 -1.11 -9.43
C LYS A 157 -5.49 -1.94 -9.63
N TYR A 158 -4.73 -2.14 -8.57
CA TYR A 158 -3.66 -3.14 -8.58
C TYR A 158 -4.28 -4.52 -8.46
N VAL A 159 -3.89 -5.41 -9.36
CA VAL A 159 -4.41 -6.76 -9.39
C VAL A 159 -3.29 -7.80 -9.32
N LEU A 160 -3.61 -8.92 -8.68
CA LEU A 160 -2.84 -10.14 -8.72
C LEU A 160 -3.60 -11.14 -9.59
N ASP A 161 -3.03 -11.44 -10.74
CA ASP A 161 -3.59 -12.37 -11.71
C ASP A 161 -2.89 -13.72 -11.61
N ARG A 162 -3.66 -14.77 -11.37
CA ARG A 162 -3.18 -16.15 -11.27
C ARG A 162 -3.96 -17.01 -12.25
N GLY A 163 -3.28 -17.88 -12.97
CA GLY A 163 -3.91 -18.75 -13.95
C GLY A 163 -3.26 -20.12 -14.04
N PHE A 164 -4.01 -21.06 -14.57
CA PHE A 164 -3.56 -22.41 -14.87
C PHE A 164 -3.72 -22.68 -16.37
N LEU A 165 -2.63 -23.10 -17.01
CA LEU A 165 -2.57 -23.36 -18.44
C LEU A 165 -2.82 -24.82 -18.71
N LEU A 166 -3.85 -25.10 -19.52
CA LEU A 166 -4.18 -26.43 -20.04
C LEU A 166 -3.56 -26.61 -21.43
N LYS A 167 -2.91 -27.76 -21.63
CA LYS A 167 -2.26 -28.14 -22.90
C LYS A 167 -2.90 -29.39 -23.45
N ASP A 168 -2.82 -29.59 -24.76
CA ASP A 168 -3.21 -30.83 -25.43
C ASP A 168 -2.12 -31.92 -25.24
N GLU A 169 -2.39 -33.12 -25.81
CA GLU A 169 -1.47 -34.25 -25.77
C GLU A 169 -0.12 -33.99 -26.46
N ASN A 170 -0.06 -32.95 -27.30
CA ASN A 170 1.15 -32.53 -28.02
C ASN A 170 1.90 -31.40 -27.28
N GLY A 171 1.40 -30.97 -26.14
CA GLY A 171 1.99 -29.88 -25.34
C GLY A 171 1.61 -28.48 -25.85
N LYS A 172 0.67 -28.33 -26.77
CA LYS A 172 0.18 -27.05 -27.26
C LYS A 172 -0.85 -26.46 -26.29
N ALA A 173 -0.70 -25.18 -25.95
CA ALA A 173 -1.64 -24.46 -25.12
C ALA A 173 -3.04 -24.37 -25.79
N ILE A 174 -4.07 -24.79 -25.05
CA ILE A 174 -5.47 -24.81 -25.55
C ILE A 174 -6.38 -23.90 -24.76
N ARG A 175 -6.19 -23.80 -23.44
CA ARG A 175 -7.07 -23.04 -22.54
C ARG A 175 -6.29 -22.57 -21.31
N MET A 176 -6.63 -21.42 -20.81
CA MET A 176 -6.11 -20.90 -19.56
C MET A 176 -7.27 -20.42 -18.70
N ILE A 177 -7.30 -20.83 -17.44
CA ILE A 177 -8.33 -20.43 -16.48
C ILE A 177 -7.64 -19.78 -15.29
N GLY A 178 -8.18 -18.67 -14.82
CA GLY A 178 -7.55 -17.96 -13.72
C GLY A 178 -8.50 -17.10 -12.93
N ALA A 179 -7.88 -16.39 -11.98
CA ALA A 179 -8.57 -15.45 -11.11
C ALA A 179 -7.74 -14.18 -10.93
N ILE A 180 -8.42 -13.06 -11.02
CA ILE A 180 -7.86 -11.74 -10.73
C ILE A 180 -8.37 -11.29 -9.36
N GLN A 181 -7.44 -11.03 -8.47
CA GLN A 181 -7.68 -10.52 -7.12
C GLN A 181 -7.32 -9.03 -7.04
N ASP A 182 -8.21 -8.21 -6.49
CA ASP A 182 -7.90 -6.80 -6.17
C ASP A 182 -6.96 -6.74 -4.96
N ILE A 183 -5.73 -6.28 -5.19
CA ILE A 183 -4.71 -6.08 -4.15
C ILE A 183 -4.40 -4.60 -3.90
N THR A 184 -5.31 -3.69 -4.33
CA THR A 184 -5.08 -2.24 -4.24
C THR A 184 -4.84 -1.81 -2.80
N LYS A 185 -5.72 -2.24 -1.89
CA LYS A 185 -5.58 -1.92 -0.47
C LYS A 185 -4.26 -2.43 0.13
N GLN A 186 -3.87 -3.66 -0.24
CA GLN A 186 -2.60 -4.23 0.20
C GLN A 186 -1.41 -3.42 -0.32
N LYS A 187 -1.44 -2.99 -1.59
CA LYS A 187 -0.39 -2.16 -2.19
C LYS A 187 -0.32 -0.77 -1.60
N GLU A 188 -1.45 -0.15 -1.32
CA GLU A 188 -1.51 1.16 -0.63
C GLU A 188 -0.92 1.07 0.79
N GLU A 189 -1.26 0.02 1.53
CA GLU A 189 -0.68 -0.23 2.86
C GLU A 189 0.83 -0.50 2.79
N GLU A 190 1.29 -1.31 1.85
CA GLU A 190 2.71 -1.57 1.60
C GLU A 190 3.48 -0.28 1.27
N GLN A 191 2.92 0.55 0.37
CA GLN A 191 3.51 1.84 0.00
C GLN A 191 3.53 2.81 1.17
N ARG A 192 2.46 2.85 1.96
CA ARG A 192 2.37 3.69 3.17
C ARG A 192 3.42 3.30 4.19
N LEU A 193 3.57 1.99 4.47
CA LEU A 193 4.59 1.49 5.38
C LEU A 193 5.99 1.82 4.88
N LYS A 194 6.27 1.61 3.59
CA LYS A 194 7.55 1.96 2.97
C LYS A 194 7.85 3.45 3.02
N LEU A 195 6.83 4.30 2.84
CA LEU A 195 6.98 5.74 3.00
C LEU A 195 7.35 6.11 4.44
N LEU A 196 6.65 5.55 5.43
CA LEU A 196 6.96 5.77 6.84
C LEU A 196 8.37 5.29 7.18
N GLU A 197 8.75 4.09 6.74
CA GLU A 197 10.11 3.57 6.89
C GLU A 197 11.16 4.51 6.28
N THR A 198 10.89 5.05 5.08
CA THR A 198 11.77 6.00 4.42
C THR A 198 11.90 7.30 5.22
N VAL A 199 10.81 7.83 5.75
CA VAL A 199 10.83 9.03 6.62
C VAL A 199 11.67 8.78 7.86
N PHE A 200 11.52 7.62 8.50
CA PHE A 200 12.31 7.23 9.67
C PHE A 200 13.79 7.10 9.36
N THR A 201 14.14 6.41 8.27
CA THR A 201 15.54 6.13 7.91
C THR A 201 16.27 7.34 7.37
N GLN A 202 15.57 8.25 6.69
CA GLN A 202 16.16 9.47 6.11
C GLN A 202 16.03 10.70 7.01
N SER A 203 15.40 10.58 8.17
CA SER A 203 15.38 11.67 9.17
C SER A 203 16.81 12.04 9.56
N LYS A 204 17.08 13.35 9.66
CA LYS A 204 18.33 13.86 10.21
C LYS A 204 18.38 13.81 11.73
N ASP A 205 17.21 13.79 12.37
CA ASP A 205 17.12 13.62 13.80
C ASP A 205 17.25 12.15 14.19
N SER A 206 18.02 11.88 15.22
CA SER A 206 18.13 10.57 15.82
C SER A 206 16.80 10.17 16.44
N ILE A 207 16.27 9.00 16.07
CA ILE A 207 15.03 8.46 16.62
C ILE A 207 15.33 7.11 17.24
N ILE A 208 15.00 6.97 18.51
CA ILE A 208 15.13 5.74 19.28
C ILE A 208 13.75 5.35 19.81
N ILE A 209 13.43 4.07 19.75
CA ILE A 209 12.24 3.50 20.38
C ILE A 209 12.69 2.53 21.46
N THR A 210 12.11 2.67 22.66
CA THR A 210 12.38 1.79 23.78
C THR A 210 11.11 1.13 24.28
N GLU A 211 11.27 0.05 25.03
CA GLU A 211 10.17 -0.62 25.72
C GLU A 211 9.52 0.32 26.76
N ALA A 212 8.28 -0.01 27.14
CA ALA A 212 7.51 0.73 28.14
C ALA A 212 7.79 0.33 29.60
N ASN A 213 8.84 -0.46 29.84
CA ASN A 213 9.12 -0.97 31.18
C ASN A 213 9.12 0.16 32.21
N SER A 214 8.51 -0.10 33.36
CA SER A 214 8.44 0.87 34.47
C SER A 214 9.85 1.30 34.84
N PHE A 215 10.11 2.58 34.72
CA PHE A 215 11.39 3.22 35.13
C PHE A 215 11.72 3.05 36.62
N ASP A 216 10.83 2.46 37.39
CA ASP A 216 11.05 2.28 38.85
C ASP A 216 12.21 1.33 39.16
N GLU A 217 12.67 0.51 38.20
CA GLU A 217 13.77 -0.43 38.45
C GLU A 217 14.88 -0.46 37.40
N LYS A 218 14.64 -0.07 36.13
CA LYS A 218 15.66 -0.10 35.05
C LYS A 218 15.32 0.87 33.92
N ILE A 219 16.36 1.47 33.32
CA ILE A 219 16.25 2.22 32.06
C ILE A 219 15.71 1.29 30.97
N PRO A 220 14.70 1.69 30.18
CA PRO A 220 14.10 0.85 29.15
C PRO A 220 15.12 0.42 28.10
N ASN A 221 14.95 -0.80 27.60
CA ASN A 221 15.80 -1.31 26.54
C ASN A 221 15.44 -0.71 25.17
N VAL A 222 16.46 -0.47 24.37
CA VAL A 222 16.31 -0.01 22.98
C VAL A 222 15.80 -1.16 22.11
N ILE A 223 14.72 -0.92 21.40
CA ILE A 223 14.15 -1.87 20.42
C ILE A 223 14.33 -1.41 18.99
N TYR A 224 14.54 -0.13 18.76
CA TYR A 224 14.80 0.44 17.44
C TYR A 224 15.61 1.72 17.53
N ALA A 225 16.50 1.94 16.56
CA ALA A 225 17.18 3.21 16.33
C ALA A 225 17.36 3.43 14.82
N ASN A 226 17.16 4.67 14.35
CA ASN A 226 17.37 5.02 12.95
C ASN A 226 18.85 5.28 12.65
N PRO A 227 19.27 5.34 11.35
CA PRO A 227 20.66 5.59 10.97
C PRO A 227 21.23 6.94 11.48
N ALA A 228 20.36 7.94 11.70
CA ALA A 228 20.82 9.22 12.25
C ALA A 228 21.35 9.08 13.67
N PHE A 229 20.82 8.15 14.46
CA PHE A 229 21.37 7.83 15.77
C PHE A 229 22.83 7.38 15.67
N SER A 230 23.12 6.43 14.78
CA SER A 230 24.49 5.92 14.58
C SER A 230 25.43 7.03 14.11
N SER A 231 24.94 7.91 13.22
CA SER A 231 25.73 9.05 12.74
C SER A 231 26.04 10.07 13.81
N MET A 232 25.10 10.32 14.72
CA MET A 232 25.22 11.30 15.80
C MET A 232 26.03 10.75 16.98
N SER A 233 25.71 9.54 17.44
CA SER A 233 26.28 8.94 18.65
C SER A 233 27.56 8.14 18.38
N GLY A 234 27.73 7.66 17.16
CA GLY A 234 28.83 6.75 16.77
C GLY A 234 28.63 5.29 17.20
N TYR A 235 27.48 4.93 17.78
CA TYR A 235 27.12 3.56 18.11
C TYR A 235 26.28 2.94 17.01
N ASP A 236 26.55 1.68 16.65
CA ASP A 236 25.68 0.92 15.75
C ASP A 236 24.45 0.39 16.51
N PHE A 237 23.33 0.22 15.80
CA PHE A 237 22.10 -0.28 16.39
C PHE A 237 22.29 -1.64 17.09
N GLU A 238 23.04 -2.55 16.49
CA GLU A 238 23.33 -3.88 17.04
C GLU A 238 24.06 -3.82 18.39
N GLU A 239 24.84 -2.77 18.64
CA GLU A 239 25.56 -2.58 19.89
C GLU A 239 24.66 -2.18 21.05
N ILE A 240 23.53 -1.50 20.76
CA ILE A 240 22.60 -0.94 21.76
C ILE A 240 21.28 -1.69 21.84
N SER A 241 20.93 -2.50 20.84
CA SER A 241 19.70 -3.26 20.80
C SER A 241 19.57 -4.19 22.02
N GLY A 242 18.42 -4.15 22.67
CA GLY A 242 18.15 -4.92 23.91
C GLY A 242 18.90 -4.46 25.13
N LYS A 243 19.64 -3.34 25.07
CA LYS A 243 20.35 -2.74 26.21
C LYS A 243 19.63 -1.48 26.69
N PRO A 244 19.84 -1.09 27.94
CA PRO A 244 19.33 0.15 28.45
C PRO A 244 19.81 1.36 27.65
N ALA A 245 18.90 2.25 27.30
CA ALA A 245 19.24 3.54 26.70
C ALA A 245 19.77 4.46 27.81
N ASP A 246 21.09 4.49 28.02
CA ASP A 246 21.71 5.45 28.92
C ASP A 246 22.33 6.60 28.09
N PRO A 247 21.54 7.65 27.80
CA PRO A 247 21.97 8.72 26.89
C PRO A 247 22.81 9.79 27.56
N PHE A 248 22.98 9.76 28.89
CA PHE A 248 23.45 10.94 29.65
C PHE A 248 24.66 10.66 30.52
N ASN A 249 25.75 10.25 29.87
CA ASN A 249 27.00 9.93 30.58
C ASN A 249 27.98 11.12 30.70
N SER A 250 27.60 12.37 30.34
CA SER A 250 28.50 13.50 30.48
C SER A 250 28.47 14.04 31.92
N PRO A 251 29.64 14.26 32.52
CA PRO A 251 29.73 14.96 33.79
C PRO A 251 29.22 16.41 33.76
N ASN A 252 29.11 16.97 32.53
CA ASN A 252 28.67 18.35 32.30
C ASN A 252 27.20 18.45 31.94
N SER A 253 26.43 17.33 32.01
CA SER A 253 24.99 17.36 31.83
C SER A 253 24.30 18.23 32.89
N ASP A 254 23.26 18.96 32.48
CA ASP A 254 22.49 19.78 33.44
C ASP A 254 21.59 18.88 34.30
N ILE A 255 21.87 18.85 35.58
CA ILE A 255 21.18 18.02 36.58
C ILE A 255 19.68 18.38 36.62
N ASN A 256 19.32 19.67 36.53
CA ASN A 256 17.91 20.10 36.59
C ASN A 256 17.12 19.60 35.38
N GLU A 257 17.73 19.63 34.17
CA GLU A 257 17.11 19.08 32.95
C GLU A 257 16.96 17.55 33.02
N LEU A 258 17.94 16.86 33.64
CA LEU A 258 17.83 15.41 33.88
C LEU A 258 16.74 15.04 34.86
N GLU A 259 16.63 15.79 35.97
CA GLU A 259 15.55 15.61 36.96
C GLU A 259 14.17 15.86 36.34
N LYS A 260 14.03 16.88 35.49
CA LYS A 260 12.84 17.19 34.75
C LYS A 260 12.47 16.00 33.83
N LEU A 261 13.44 15.43 33.12
CA LEU A 261 13.23 14.24 32.27
C LEU A 261 12.71 13.06 33.09
N LEU A 262 13.41 12.73 34.21
CA LEU A 262 13.02 11.59 35.04
C LEU A 262 11.62 11.77 35.65
N SER A 263 11.27 12.98 36.07
CA SER A 263 9.94 13.28 36.60
C SER A 263 8.85 13.14 35.53
N SER A 264 9.11 13.60 34.30
CA SER A 264 8.17 13.48 33.18
C SER A 264 7.95 12.01 32.75
N ILE A 265 9.01 11.23 32.74
CA ILE A 265 8.91 9.79 32.44
C ILE A 265 8.08 9.08 33.52
N LYS A 266 8.34 9.37 34.80
CA LYS A 266 7.56 8.79 35.90
C LYS A 266 6.07 9.13 35.81
N ASN A 267 5.75 10.35 35.38
CA ASN A 267 4.39 10.81 35.18
C ASN A 267 3.78 10.39 33.81
N LYS A 268 4.53 9.65 32.95
CA LYS A 268 4.14 9.27 31.62
C LYS A 268 3.77 10.46 30.73
N GLN A 269 4.52 11.54 30.84
CA GLN A 269 4.34 12.80 30.12
C GLN A 269 5.47 12.99 29.11
N GLU A 270 5.18 13.69 28.04
CA GLU A 270 6.22 14.12 27.10
C GLU A 270 7.18 15.11 27.79
N CYS A 271 8.43 15.09 27.35
CA CYS A 271 9.45 15.98 27.86
C CYS A 271 10.38 16.45 26.75
N LEU A 272 10.79 17.72 26.83
CA LEU A 272 11.82 18.31 25.99
C LEU A 272 12.88 18.90 26.88
N ILE A 273 14.15 18.51 26.69
CA ILE A 273 15.30 19.01 27.39
C ILE A 273 16.45 19.36 26.44
N GLU A 274 17.34 20.21 26.86
CA GLU A 274 18.63 20.46 26.21
C GLU A 274 19.76 20.17 27.19
N THR A 275 20.65 19.27 26.85
CA THR A 275 21.73 18.83 27.70
C THR A 275 22.98 18.47 26.94
N ILE A 276 24.07 18.17 27.64
CA ILE A 276 25.31 17.69 27.03
C ILE A 276 25.33 16.17 27.12
N SER A 277 25.64 15.51 25.98
CA SER A 277 25.83 14.06 25.90
C SER A 277 27.22 13.71 25.37
N LEU A 278 27.60 12.43 25.48
CA LEU A 278 28.87 11.89 24.98
C LEU A 278 28.61 10.93 23.83
N ASN A 279 29.39 11.07 22.75
CA ASN A 279 29.44 10.08 21.70
C ASN A 279 30.33 8.88 22.08
N LYS A 280 30.43 7.86 21.22
CA LYS A 280 31.26 6.65 21.41
C LYS A 280 32.74 6.96 21.60
N LYS A 281 33.24 8.10 21.05
CA LYS A 281 34.63 8.58 21.21
C LYS A 281 34.84 9.39 22.49
N ARG A 282 33.78 9.54 23.31
CA ARG A 282 33.75 10.41 24.53
C ARG A 282 33.92 11.89 24.22
N GLU A 283 33.48 12.34 23.03
CA GLU A 283 33.41 13.77 22.71
C GLU A 283 32.06 14.30 23.13
N GLU A 284 32.05 15.48 23.75
CA GLU A 284 30.81 16.14 24.18
C GLU A 284 30.13 16.85 23.03
N TYR A 285 28.80 16.72 22.98
CA TYR A 285 27.96 17.46 22.07
C TYR A 285 26.66 17.88 22.74
N TRP A 286 26.10 19.00 22.31
CA TRP A 286 24.81 19.46 22.79
C TRP A 286 23.69 18.70 22.10
N VAL A 287 22.77 18.15 22.88
CA VAL A 287 21.61 17.42 22.35
C VAL A 287 20.32 18.07 22.85
N ARG A 288 19.41 18.32 21.91
CA ARG A 288 18.00 18.57 22.22
C ARG A 288 17.29 17.22 22.18
N PHE A 289 16.75 16.82 23.31
CA PHE A 289 16.18 15.52 23.55
C PHE A 289 14.70 15.65 23.87
N SER A 290 13.85 15.03 23.05
CA SER A 290 12.41 14.92 23.25
C SER A 290 12.05 13.48 23.57
N MET A 291 11.23 13.24 24.59
CA MET A 291 10.72 11.92 24.94
C MET A 291 9.21 11.93 24.94
N ILE A 292 8.61 10.99 24.17
CA ILE A 292 7.17 10.95 23.88
C ILE A 292 6.65 9.56 24.26
N PRO A 293 5.63 9.45 25.12
CA PRO A 293 5.01 8.17 25.46
C PRO A 293 4.06 7.71 24.34
N ILE A 294 4.11 6.44 23.99
CA ILE A 294 3.22 5.79 23.04
C ILE A 294 2.31 4.81 23.77
N TYR A 295 1.03 4.94 23.53
CA TYR A 295 -0.01 4.11 24.13
C TYR A 295 -0.58 3.11 23.14
N ASN A 296 -0.94 1.93 23.62
CA ASN A 296 -1.65 0.91 22.84
C ASN A 296 -3.16 1.24 22.72
N THR A 297 -3.91 0.38 22.06
CA THR A 297 -5.37 0.52 21.88
C THR A 297 -6.15 0.45 23.19
N GLU A 298 -5.57 -0.09 24.26
CA GLU A 298 -6.14 -0.22 25.60
C GLU A 298 -5.74 0.96 26.51
N ASN A 299 -5.09 1.98 25.93
CA ASN A 299 -4.57 3.17 26.65
C ASN A 299 -3.51 2.84 27.69
N GLU A 300 -2.77 1.75 27.49
CA GLU A 300 -1.61 1.40 28.31
C GLU A 300 -0.33 1.87 27.63
N LEU A 301 0.65 2.35 28.39
CA LEU A 301 1.95 2.74 27.86
C LEU A 301 2.64 1.53 27.25
N SER A 302 2.90 1.56 25.94
CA SER A 302 3.51 0.46 25.20
C SER A 302 4.99 0.69 24.90
N HIS A 303 5.36 1.91 24.55
CA HIS A 303 6.72 2.29 24.17
C HIS A 303 7.01 3.74 24.50
N TRP A 304 8.30 4.10 24.43
CA TRP A 304 8.73 5.48 24.38
C TRP A 304 9.43 5.76 23.05
N ILE A 305 9.18 6.92 22.48
CA ILE A 305 9.97 7.47 21.36
C ILE A 305 10.84 8.59 21.89
N SER A 306 12.13 8.49 21.64
CA SER A 306 13.10 9.55 21.90
C SER A 306 13.54 10.14 20.56
N ILE A 307 13.40 11.45 20.40
CA ILE A 307 13.89 12.21 19.25
C ILE A 307 15.04 13.08 19.75
N GLN A 308 16.20 12.95 19.14
CA GLN A 308 17.41 13.64 19.56
C GLN A 308 18.00 14.39 18.38
N ARG A 309 18.36 15.65 18.61
CA ARG A 309 19.01 16.51 17.62
C ARG A 309 20.31 17.03 18.19
N ASP A 310 21.40 16.89 17.46
CA ASP A 310 22.64 17.60 17.76
C ASP A 310 22.44 19.10 17.48
N ILE A 311 22.57 19.90 18.53
CA ILE A 311 22.44 21.37 18.49
C ILE A 311 23.77 22.07 18.82
N THR A 312 24.87 21.36 18.68
CA THR A 312 26.21 21.90 19.05
C THR A 312 26.55 23.12 18.22
N ASP A 313 26.31 23.09 16.92
CA ASP A 313 26.53 24.24 16.06
C ASP A 313 25.56 25.39 16.35
N GLU A 314 24.29 25.10 16.67
CA GLU A 314 23.31 26.11 17.10
C GLU A 314 23.80 26.83 18.37
N LYS A 315 24.24 26.08 19.38
CA LYS A 315 24.77 26.65 20.65
C LYS A 315 26.05 27.43 20.45
N LYS A 316 26.91 27.01 19.54
CA LYS A 316 28.14 27.75 19.19
C LYS A 316 27.81 29.10 18.57
N GLN A 317 26.90 29.11 17.59
CA GLN A 317 26.45 30.34 16.92
C GLN A 317 25.74 31.27 17.91
N GLU A 318 24.92 30.75 18.80
CA GLU A 318 24.24 31.54 19.86
C GLU A 318 25.27 32.23 20.74
N LYS A 319 26.26 31.51 21.22
CA LYS A 319 27.36 32.05 22.03
C LYS A 319 28.18 33.13 21.29
N GLU A 320 28.54 32.88 20.04
CA GLU A 320 29.25 33.86 19.20
C GLU A 320 28.41 35.13 19.01
N LYS A 321 27.11 34.97 18.73
CA LYS A 321 26.18 36.10 18.59
C LYS A 321 26.09 36.92 19.89
N GLU A 322 25.96 36.26 21.04
CA GLU A 322 25.94 36.94 22.32
C GLU A 322 27.24 37.74 22.63
N GLN A 323 28.38 37.15 22.25
CA GLN A 323 29.68 37.81 22.40
C GLN A 323 29.75 39.04 21.50
N LEU A 324 29.35 38.95 20.24
CA LEU A 324 29.32 40.08 19.30
C LEU A 324 28.37 41.20 19.80
N ILE A 325 27.21 40.84 20.35
CA ILE A 325 26.27 41.82 20.93
C ILE A 325 26.90 42.54 22.12
N ARG A 326 27.62 41.81 22.98
CA ARG A 326 28.34 42.41 24.11
C ARG A 326 29.42 43.39 23.65
N GLU A 327 30.24 42.98 22.68
CA GLU A 327 31.29 43.82 22.10
C GLU A 327 30.71 45.07 21.41
N LEU A 328 29.65 44.90 20.61
CA LEU A 328 28.97 46.03 19.95
C LEU A 328 28.35 46.99 20.97
N THR A 329 27.78 46.50 22.04
CA THR A 329 27.18 47.31 23.10
C THR A 329 28.27 48.10 23.84
N GLN A 330 29.43 47.51 24.13
CA GLN A 330 30.55 48.20 24.76
C GLN A 330 31.13 49.26 23.81
N ASN A 331 31.39 48.93 22.56
CA ASN A 331 31.90 49.89 21.57
C ASN A 331 30.95 51.07 21.36
N ASN A 332 29.62 50.85 21.36
CA ASN A 332 28.65 51.95 21.32
C ASN A 332 28.72 52.85 22.56
N LYS A 333 28.89 52.29 23.73
CA LYS A 333 29.05 53.03 24.97
C LYS A 333 30.32 53.89 24.94
N ASP A 334 31.43 53.29 24.51
CA ASP A 334 32.72 53.97 24.40
C ASP A 334 32.67 55.13 23.37
N LEU A 335 32.04 54.88 22.20
CA LEU A 335 31.83 55.89 21.15
C LEU A 335 30.96 57.06 21.68
N LYS A 336 29.88 56.79 22.38
CA LYS A 336 29.04 57.83 23.01
C LYS A 336 29.83 58.67 24.02
N GLN A 337 30.63 57.99 24.86
CA GLN A 337 31.47 58.68 25.83
C GLN A 337 32.54 59.56 25.15
N PHE A 338 33.21 59.02 24.10
CA PHE A 338 34.17 59.74 23.30
C PHE A 338 33.53 61.01 22.67
N SER A 339 32.36 60.83 22.01
CA SER A 339 31.62 61.92 21.40
C SER A 339 31.24 63.01 22.42
N TYR A 340 30.79 62.60 23.60
CA TYR A 340 30.45 63.53 24.71
C TYR A 340 31.67 64.31 25.15
N ILE A 341 32.79 63.63 25.47
CA ILE A 341 34.05 64.28 25.94
C ILE A 341 34.58 65.21 24.86
N THR A 342 34.62 64.79 23.59
CA THR A 342 35.09 65.60 22.49
C THR A 342 34.24 66.84 22.30
N SER A 343 32.92 66.71 22.28
CA SER A 343 31.98 67.82 22.15
C SER A 343 32.10 68.82 23.32
N HIS A 344 32.24 68.27 24.56
CA HIS A 344 32.45 69.12 25.75
C HIS A 344 33.76 69.88 25.63
N ASN A 345 34.88 69.22 25.34
CA ASN A 345 36.21 69.84 25.30
C ASN A 345 36.38 70.81 24.10
N LEU A 346 35.64 70.67 23.04
CA LEU A 346 35.66 71.60 21.90
C LEU A 346 34.73 72.83 22.14
N ARG A 347 33.70 72.73 22.96
CA ARG A 347 32.73 73.81 23.19
C ARG A 347 33.37 75.04 23.79
N ALA A 348 34.24 74.88 24.77
CA ALA A 348 34.90 76.02 25.48
C ALA A 348 35.83 76.82 24.54
N PRO A 349 36.78 76.18 23.77
CA PRO A 349 37.64 76.96 22.86
C PRO A 349 36.84 77.53 21.64
N LEU A 350 35.82 76.88 21.18
CA LEU A 350 34.93 77.42 20.14
C LEU A 350 34.16 78.65 20.67
N SER A 351 33.56 78.58 21.83
CA SER A 351 32.90 79.72 22.47
C SER A 351 33.85 80.90 22.65
N ASN A 352 35.11 80.64 23.05
CA ASN A 352 36.11 81.70 23.21
C ASN A 352 36.49 82.31 21.85
N LEU A 353 36.67 81.49 20.81
CA LEU A 353 36.93 81.96 19.43
C LEU A 353 35.76 82.79 18.89
N THR A 354 34.55 82.37 19.09
CA THR A 354 33.33 83.07 18.70
C THR A 354 33.23 84.43 19.44
N GLY A 355 33.53 84.37 20.72
CA GLY A 355 33.58 85.66 21.52
C GLY A 355 34.64 86.67 21.01
N LEU A 356 35.84 86.19 20.69
CA LEU A 356 36.88 86.99 20.09
C LEU A 356 36.52 87.51 18.69
N LEU A 357 35.89 86.72 17.84
CA LEU A 357 35.39 87.17 16.53
C LEU A 357 34.33 88.27 16.70
N ASN A 358 33.36 88.08 17.58
CA ASN A 358 32.35 89.09 17.86
C ASN A 358 32.97 90.46 18.31
N LEU A 359 34.01 90.39 19.18
CA LEU A 359 34.73 91.61 19.55
C LEU A 359 35.50 92.28 18.44
N LEU A 360 35.94 91.51 17.43
CA LEU A 360 36.58 91.99 16.23
C LEU A 360 35.61 92.65 15.24
N GLU A 361 34.33 92.25 15.22
CA GLU A 361 33.29 92.88 14.39
C GLU A 361 33.01 94.33 14.74
N ASP A 362 33.17 94.72 16.02
CA ASP A 362 32.94 96.03 16.51
C ASP A 362 34.17 96.97 16.30
N ILE A 363 35.29 96.46 15.77
CA ILE A 363 36.50 97.22 15.53
C ILE A 363 36.55 97.62 14.03
N PRO A 364 36.71 98.93 13.68
CA PRO A 364 36.83 99.38 12.27
C PRO A 364 38.12 98.79 11.67
N ILE A 365 37.99 97.81 10.79
CA ILE A 365 39.12 97.14 10.12
C ILE A 365 39.29 97.81 8.73
N GLU A 366 40.39 98.59 8.58
CA GLU A 366 40.73 99.27 7.28
C GLU A 366 41.38 98.33 6.29
N ASN A 367 41.90 97.15 6.67
CA ASN A 367 42.53 96.20 5.79
C ASN A 367 41.50 95.22 5.15
N HIS A 368 41.35 95.30 3.81
CA HIS A 368 40.36 94.54 3.03
C HIS A 368 40.63 93.01 3.14
N GLU A 369 41.88 92.56 3.11
CA GLU A 369 42.23 91.11 3.26
C GLU A 369 41.86 90.53 4.62
N LEU A 370 42.09 91.29 5.67
CA LEU A 370 41.74 90.92 7.02
C LEU A 370 40.21 90.77 7.22
N LYS A 371 39.46 91.65 6.51
CA LYS A 371 37.98 91.60 6.52
C LYS A 371 37.42 90.41 5.77
N GLU A 372 38.05 89.99 4.66
CA GLU A 372 37.66 88.77 3.92
C GLU A 372 37.97 87.51 4.74
N ILE A 373 39.13 87.38 5.42
CA ILE A 373 39.50 86.30 6.28
C ILE A 373 38.51 86.15 7.46
N LEU A 374 38.14 87.22 8.12
CA LEU A 374 37.16 87.23 9.20
C LEU A 374 35.75 86.80 8.74
N ASN A 375 35.33 87.31 7.53
CA ASN A 375 34.06 86.85 6.95
C ASN A 375 34.07 85.36 6.59
N GLY A 376 35.22 84.78 6.20
CA GLY A 376 35.42 83.35 5.98
C GLY A 376 35.29 82.54 7.26
N PHE A 377 35.85 83.04 8.34
CA PHE A 377 35.72 82.41 9.67
C PHE A 377 34.28 82.39 10.21
N ASN A 378 33.51 83.48 9.98
CA ASN A 378 32.10 83.54 10.42
C ASN A 378 31.15 82.68 9.63
N LYS A 379 31.58 82.21 8.40
CA LYS A 379 30.79 81.32 7.58
C LYS A 379 31.11 79.82 7.77
N SER A 380 32.19 79.49 8.49
CA SER A 380 32.61 78.11 8.77
C SER A 380 32.02 77.61 10.07
#